data_15a30e5ef56e940b05c2fdf0d875dbee
#
_entry.id   15a30e5ef56e940b05c2fdf0d875dbee
#
_cell.length_a   1.000
_cell.length_b   1.000
_cell.length_c   1.000
_cell.angle_alpha   90.00
_cell.angle_beta   90.00
_cell.angle_gamma   90.00
#
_symmetry.space_group_name_H-M   'P 1'
#
loop_
_entity.id
_entity.type
_entity.pdbx_description
1 polymer ?
#
loop_
_entity_poly.entity_id
_entity_poly.type
_entity_poly.pdbx_seq_one_letter_code
_entity_poly.pdbx_strand_id
1 'polypeptide(L)'
;MLRRLTEAEIRLLKESGYSEKTIKLYADKVNIGIIRKPDIVKTHIGSCGDVIKLYLRIGKNNIIEDAKFHYLGCPGSAAAASALTELVKDKAVNEAKKLTANDILKQL
;
A
#
# COMPACT_ATOMS: atom_id res chain seq x y z
N MET A 1 18.18 4.35 -0.18
CA MET A 1 17.99 3.74 -1.52
C MET A 1 17.27 2.41 -1.37
N LEU A 2 16.26 2.18 -2.21
CA LEU A 2 15.49 0.95 -2.15
C LEU A 2 16.22 -0.15 -2.92
N ARG A 3 16.40 -1.30 -2.25
CA ARG A 3 17.07 -2.45 -2.83
C ARG A 3 16.08 -3.29 -3.64
N ARG A 4 16.51 -3.77 -4.80
CA ARG A 4 15.72 -4.72 -5.56
C ARG A 4 15.79 -6.11 -4.92
N LEU A 5 14.73 -6.87 -5.05
CA LEU A 5 14.72 -8.25 -4.59
C LEU A 5 15.60 -9.11 -5.49
N THR A 6 16.32 -10.04 -4.88
CA THR A 6 17.09 -11.05 -5.60
C THR A 6 16.15 -12.16 -6.11
N GLU A 7 16.62 -12.96 -7.05
CA GLU A 7 15.86 -14.13 -7.53
C GLU A 7 15.54 -15.11 -6.40
N ALA A 8 16.50 -15.29 -5.47
CA ALA A 8 16.30 -16.16 -4.31
C ALA A 8 15.18 -15.64 -3.41
N GLU A 9 15.15 -14.32 -3.16
CA GLU A 9 14.09 -13.69 -2.36
C GLU A 9 12.73 -13.84 -3.03
N ILE A 10 12.65 -13.62 -4.35
CA ILE A 10 11.41 -13.79 -5.11
C ILE A 10 10.92 -15.23 -5.02
N ARG A 11 11.84 -16.20 -5.14
CA ARG A 11 11.50 -17.63 -5.04
C ARG A 11 10.93 -17.96 -3.67
N LEU A 12 11.54 -17.44 -2.61
CA LEU A 12 11.05 -17.64 -1.24
C LEU A 12 9.65 -17.08 -1.07
N LEU A 13 9.38 -15.90 -1.64
CA LEU A 13 8.06 -15.30 -1.57
C LEU A 13 7.01 -16.14 -2.30
N LYS A 14 7.34 -16.67 -3.47
CA LYS A 14 6.46 -17.58 -4.22
C LYS A 14 6.18 -18.86 -3.44
N GLU A 15 7.19 -19.44 -2.85
CA GLU A 15 7.07 -20.66 -2.04
C GLU A 15 6.23 -20.41 -0.79
N SER A 16 6.23 -19.17 -0.28
CA SER A 16 5.41 -18.76 0.86
C SER A 16 3.95 -18.50 0.49
N GLY A 17 3.58 -18.64 -0.77
CA GLY A 17 2.21 -18.53 -1.23
C GLY A 17 1.79 -17.16 -1.74
N TYR A 18 2.71 -16.20 -1.85
CA TYR A 18 2.38 -14.88 -2.40
C TYR A 18 2.19 -14.96 -3.92
N SER A 19 1.16 -14.27 -4.43
CA SER A 19 0.89 -14.17 -5.86
C SER A 19 1.95 -13.32 -6.56
N GLU A 20 2.04 -13.44 -7.89
CA GLU A 20 2.96 -12.61 -8.67
C GLU A 20 2.65 -11.14 -8.54
N LYS A 21 1.36 -10.75 -8.50
CA LYS A 21 0.95 -9.37 -8.29
C LYS A 21 1.43 -8.85 -6.94
N THR A 22 1.26 -9.63 -5.89
CA THR A 22 1.69 -9.28 -4.54
C THR A 22 3.20 -9.08 -4.49
N ILE A 23 3.96 -10.01 -5.07
CA ILE A 23 5.41 -9.93 -5.10
C ILE A 23 5.86 -8.68 -5.87
N LYS A 24 5.23 -8.40 -6.99
CA LYS A 24 5.56 -7.23 -7.80
C LYS A 24 5.31 -5.93 -7.06
N LEU A 25 4.16 -5.78 -6.40
CA LEU A 25 3.86 -4.60 -5.61
C LEU A 25 4.90 -4.39 -4.51
N TYR A 26 5.27 -5.47 -3.85
CA TYR A 26 6.29 -5.41 -2.81
C TYR A 26 7.68 -5.10 -3.37
N ALA A 27 8.07 -5.76 -4.45
CA ALA A 27 9.38 -5.58 -5.08
C ALA A 27 9.56 -4.18 -5.65
N ASP A 28 8.52 -3.65 -6.31
CA ASP A 28 8.55 -2.32 -6.92
C ASP A 28 8.35 -1.20 -5.89
N LYS A 29 8.04 -1.55 -4.65
CA LYS A 29 7.83 -0.61 -3.54
C LYS A 29 6.84 0.49 -3.90
N VAL A 30 5.74 0.07 -4.50
CA VAL A 30 4.69 0.96 -5.00
C VAL A 30 4.11 1.81 -3.86
N ASN A 31 4.21 3.14 -4.01
CA ASN A 31 3.71 4.15 -3.06
C ASN A 31 4.34 4.12 -1.67
N ILE A 32 5.49 3.47 -1.50
CA ILE A 32 6.22 3.52 -0.23
C ILE A 32 6.92 4.87 -0.12
N GLY A 33 6.68 5.58 0.97
CA GLY A 33 7.30 6.87 1.23
C GLY A 33 6.44 7.76 2.10
N ILE A 34 6.82 9.03 2.18
CA ILE A 34 6.07 10.04 2.91
C ILE A 34 5.63 11.14 1.96
N ILE A 35 4.57 11.84 2.36
CA ILE A 35 4.14 13.07 1.68
C ILE A 35 4.47 14.22 2.60
N ARG A 36 5.15 15.25 2.07
CA ARG A 36 5.35 16.49 2.81
C ARG A 36 4.03 17.24 2.87
N LYS A 37 3.67 17.75 4.04
CA LYS A 37 2.43 18.48 4.26
C LYS A 37 1.20 17.68 3.80
N PRO A 38 1.00 16.46 4.34
CA PRO A 38 -0.18 15.69 3.99
C PRO A 38 -1.43 16.33 4.58
N ASP A 39 -2.56 16.10 3.93
CA ASP A 39 -3.85 16.54 4.47
C ASP A 39 -4.38 15.56 5.52
N ILE A 40 -4.09 14.28 5.33
CA ILE A 40 -4.50 13.22 6.24
C ILE A 40 -3.31 12.31 6.52
N VAL A 41 -3.12 11.97 7.80
CA VAL A 41 -2.16 10.97 8.24
C VAL A 41 -2.92 10.02 9.16
N LYS A 42 -2.86 8.72 8.86
CA LYS A 42 -3.48 7.68 9.69
C LYS A 42 -2.47 6.60 9.98
N THR A 43 -2.48 6.13 11.21
CA THR A 43 -1.67 4.98 11.62
C THR A 43 -2.58 3.83 11.96
N HIS A 44 -2.31 2.67 11.38
CA HIS A 44 -3.03 1.44 11.68
C HIS A 44 -2.04 0.42 12.25
N ILE A 45 -2.41 -0.19 13.35
CA ILE A 45 -1.63 -1.25 13.98
C ILE A 45 -2.43 -2.53 13.87
N GLY A 46 -1.87 -3.52 13.16
CA GLY A 46 -2.52 -4.80 12.97
C GLY A 46 -2.32 -5.72 14.18
N SER A 47 -3.13 -6.78 14.24
CA SER A 47 -3.10 -7.76 15.33
C SER A 47 -1.77 -8.50 15.43
N CYS A 48 -1.02 -8.59 14.34
CA CYS A 48 0.30 -9.25 14.30
C CYS A 48 1.45 -8.29 14.60
N GLY A 49 1.15 -7.07 15.05
CA GLY A 49 2.16 -6.06 15.31
C GLY A 49 2.59 -5.26 14.09
N ASP A 50 1.97 -5.50 12.94
CA ASP A 50 2.23 -4.70 11.73
C ASP A 50 1.77 -3.27 11.95
N VAL A 51 2.56 -2.32 11.47
CA VAL A 51 2.22 -0.90 11.55
C VAL A 51 2.23 -0.32 10.14
N ILE A 52 1.15 0.36 9.76
CA ILE A 52 1.05 1.06 8.48
C ILE A 52 0.70 2.51 8.78
N LYS A 53 1.51 3.43 8.29
CA LYS A 53 1.25 4.85 8.39
C LYS A 53 0.93 5.37 7.00
N LEU A 54 -0.31 5.82 6.83
CA LEU A 54 -0.85 6.26 5.55
C LEU A 54 -0.83 7.78 5.48
N TYR A 55 -0.38 8.31 4.34
CA TYR A 55 -0.35 9.74 4.04
C TYR A 55 -1.21 10.00 2.81
N LEU A 56 -2.12 10.96 2.92
CA LEU A 56 -2.97 11.37 1.80
C LEU A 56 -2.85 12.86 1.54
N ARG A 57 -2.78 13.23 0.28
CA ARG A 57 -2.95 14.62 -0.15
C ARG A 57 -4.26 14.74 -0.90
N ILE A 58 -5.06 15.73 -0.50
CA ILE A 58 -6.39 15.94 -1.05
C ILE A 58 -6.40 17.25 -1.83
N GLY A 59 -6.83 17.19 -3.08
CA GLY A 59 -6.92 18.35 -3.95
C GLY A 59 -8.33 18.89 -4.08
N LYS A 60 -8.57 19.59 -5.19
CA LYS A 60 -9.86 20.17 -5.49
C LYS A 60 -10.95 19.11 -5.57
N ASN A 61 -12.16 19.49 -5.17
CA ASN A 61 -13.33 18.60 -5.18
C ASN A 61 -13.17 17.35 -4.32
N ASN A 62 -12.32 17.40 -3.30
CA ASN A 62 -12.04 16.28 -2.39
C ASN A 62 -11.50 15.04 -3.14
N ILE A 63 -10.75 15.25 -4.21
CA ILE A 63 -10.09 14.18 -4.93
C ILE A 63 -8.75 13.90 -4.29
N ILE A 64 -8.43 12.62 -4.07
CA ILE A 64 -7.14 12.19 -3.52
C ILE A 64 -6.09 12.29 -4.61
N GLU A 65 -5.22 13.29 -4.50
CA GLU A 65 -4.17 13.54 -5.49
C GLU A 65 -2.98 12.61 -5.35
N ASP A 66 -2.65 12.23 -4.10
CA ASP A 66 -1.52 11.36 -3.84
C ASP A 66 -1.78 10.55 -2.58
N ALA A 67 -1.23 9.35 -2.55
CA ALA A 67 -1.33 8.44 -1.43
C ALA A 67 -0.02 7.68 -1.30
N LYS A 68 0.57 7.73 -0.11
CA LYS A 68 1.82 7.02 0.20
C LYS A 68 1.72 6.40 1.57
N PHE A 69 2.62 5.48 1.86
CA PHE A 69 2.64 4.84 3.16
C PHE A 69 4.05 4.44 3.58
N HIS A 70 4.23 4.36 4.89
CA HIS A 70 5.34 3.65 5.52
C HIS A 70 4.79 2.43 6.22
N TYR A 71 5.59 1.42 6.37
CA TYR A 71 5.16 0.20 7.06
C TYR A 71 6.29 -0.42 7.85
N LEU A 72 5.89 -1.20 8.85
CA LEU A 72 6.73 -2.12 9.58
C LEU A 72 5.96 -3.42 9.65
N GLY A 73 6.41 -4.47 8.97
CA GLY A 73 5.67 -5.73 8.90
C GLY A 73 6.12 -6.60 7.74
N CYS A 74 5.26 -7.53 7.35
CA CYS A 74 5.57 -8.53 6.32
C CYS A 74 5.32 -8.01 4.90
N PRO A 75 5.84 -8.72 3.86
CA PRO A 75 5.59 -8.35 2.47
C PRO A 75 4.12 -8.27 2.10
N GLY A 76 3.28 -9.12 2.71
CA GLY A 76 1.83 -9.09 2.49
C GLY A 76 1.20 -7.78 2.94
N SER A 77 1.60 -7.26 4.10
CA SER A 77 1.12 -5.96 4.60
C SER A 77 1.52 -4.84 3.67
N ALA A 78 2.77 -4.84 3.20
CA ALA A 78 3.28 -3.84 2.28
C ALA A 78 2.51 -3.89 0.94
N ALA A 79 2.29 -5.08 0.40
CA ALA A 79 1.57 -5.25 -0.86
C ALA A 79 0.11 -4.81 -0.73
N ALA A 80 -0.55 -5.13 0.37
CA ALA A 80 -1.93 -4.70 0.62
C ALA A 80 -2.02 -3.17 0.70
N ALA A 81 -1.10 -2.53 1.40
CA ALA A 81 -1.05 -1.07 1.48
C ALA A 81 -0.74 -0.43 0.12
N SER A 82 0.15 -1.05 -0.68
CA SER A 82 0.43 -0.60 -2.05
C SER A 82 -0.84 -0.65 -2.91
N ALA A 83 -1.58 -1.76 -2.84
CA ALA A 83 -2.84 -1.92 -3.57
C ALA A 83 -3.87 -0.87 -3.12
N LEU A 84 -4.02 -0.68 -1.82
CA LEU A 84 -4.94 0.33 -1.29
C LEU A 84 -4.59 1.73 -1.78
N THR A 85 -3.33 2.13 -1.68
CA THR A 85 -2.90 3.46 -2.10
C THR A 85 -3.10 3.68 -3.60
N GLU A 86 -2.87 2.65 -4.44
CA GLU A 86 -3.17 2.74 -5.86
C GLU A 86 -4.66 2.91 -6.13
N LEU A 87 -5.50 2.18 -5.40
CA LEU A 87 -6.95 2.26 -5.58
C LEU A 87 -7.54 3.61 -5.20
N VAL A 88 -7.00 4.26 -4.17
CA VAL A 88 -7.58 5.53 -3.69
C VAL A 88 -7.14 6.74 -4.48
N LYS A 89 -6.02 6.68 -5.20
CA LYS A 89 -5.56 7.80 -6.03
C LYS A 89 -6.60 8.16 -7.08
N ASP A 90 -6.79 9.44 -7.30
CA ASP A 90 -7.74 10.01 -8.26
C ASP A 90 -9.21 9.75 -7.93
N LYS A 91 -9.50 9.18 -6.76
CA LYS A 91 -10.87 9.00 -6.29
C LYS A 91 -11.25 10.12 -5.34
N ALA A 92 -12.54 10.46 -5.33
CA ALA A 92 -13.07 11.34 -4.29
C ALA A 92 -13.00 10.64 -2.94
N VAL A 93 -12.80 11.40 -1.87
CA VAL A 93 -12.72 10.85 -0.51
C VAL A 93 -13.93 9.98 -0.19
N ASN A 94 -15.14 10.42 -0.59
CA ASN A 94 -16.37 9.66 -0.34
C ASN A 94 -16.37 8.31 -1.07
N GLU A 95 -15.80 8.24 -2.27
CA GLU A 95 -15.67 6.98 -3.00
C GLU A 95 -14.65 6.06 -2.36
N ALA A 96 -13.53 6.62 -1.90
CA ALA A 96 -12.49 5.85 -1.23
C ALA A 96 -13.01 5.19 0.04
N LYS A 97 -13.90 5.87 0.77
CA LYS A 97 -14.52 5.31 1.98
C LYS A 97 -15.37 4.07 1.73
N LYS A 98 -15.82 3.86 0.50
CA LYS A 98 -16.65 2.70 0.12
C LYS A 98 -15.84 1.47 -0.25
N LEU A 99 -14.51 1.59 -0.34
CA LEU A 99 -13.65 0.46 -0.66
C LEU A 99 -13.71 -0.59 0.44
N THR A 100 -13.74 -1.85 0.02
CA THR A 100 -13.80 -2.99 0.93
C THR A 100 -12.51 -3.79 0.85
N ALA A 101 -12.34 -4.70 1.81
CA ALA A 101 -11.21 -5.64 1.79
C ALA A 101 -11.20 -6.46 0.49
N ASN A 102 -12.38 -6.82 -0.04
CA ASN A 102 -12.47 -7.55 -1.31
C ASN A 102 -11.92 -6.76 -2.48
N ASP A 103 -12.14 -5.44 -2.51
CA ASP A 103 -11.59 -4.58 -3.57
C ASP A 103 -10.07 -4.61 -3.55
N ILE A 104 -9.48 -4.60 -2.37
CA ILE A 104 -8.03 -4.67 -2.20
C ILE A 104 -7.52 -6.04 -2.60
N LEU A 105 -8.19 -7.12 -2.19
CA LEU A 105 -7.80 -8.49 -2.52
C LEU A 105 -7.79 -8.74 -4.03
N LYS A 106 -8.67 -8.12 -4.78
CA LYS A 106 -8.70 -8.23 -6.24
C LYS A 106 -7.43 -7.70 -6.90
N GLN A 107 -6.69 -6.82 -6.22
CA GLN A 107 -5.44 -6.26 -6.73
C GLN A 107 -4.23 -7.16 -6.42
N LEU A 108 -4.42 -8.15 -5.61
CA LEU A 108 -3.38 -9.09 -5.19
C LEU A 108 -3.58 -10.45 -5.85
#